data_c015dde081475e37a37a7939e19b63eb
#
_entry.id   c015dde081475e37a37a7939e19b63eb
#
_cell.length_a   1.000
_cell.length_b   1.000
_cell.length_c   1.000
_cell.angle_alpha   90.00
_cell.angle_beta   90.00
_cell.angle_gamma   90.00
#
_symmetry.space_group_name_H-M   'P 1'
#
loop_
_entity.id
_entity.type
_entity.pdbx_description
1 polymer ?
#
loop_
_entity_poly.entity_id
_entity_poly.type
_entity_poly.pdbx_seq_one_letter_code
_entity_poly.pdbx_strand_id
1 'polypeptide(L)'
;FIRPIRWLVTLYNGIVIPFELAGITAGTVSYGHRRLASKKIEVSSFDDLRDKLQQSYVILSGDERRKKIESEILTLMPDQLRVRTNPRLLAILVNITEYPTPILGSFEKSYLTLPEEVLETVMEHHQKYFAVEDKDGCLQPKFVAVANLDNDSGDIVRQGNERVLRARFNDAQFFWDADQKRPLVNRAEDLRTVTFQAQLGSYFDKTERNQKIAVGLAQALSLP
;
A
#
# COMPACT_ATOMS: atom_id res chain seq x y z
N PHE A 1 -1.58 11.93 7.10
CA PHE A 1 -2.00 11.23 8.33
C PHE A 1 -0.94 11.45 9.40
N ILE A 2 -1.25 12.23 10.44
CA ILE A 2 -0.31 12.57 11.51
C ILE A 2 -0.55 11.61 12.68
N ARG A 3 0.47 10.82 13.03
CA ARG A 3 0.46 10.01 14.26
C ARG A 3 1.11 10.81 15.39
N PRO A 4 0.47 10.97 16.54
CA PRO A 4 1.07 11.70 17.65
C PRO A 4 2.30 10.93 18.20
N ILE A 5 3.36 11.67 18.51
CA ILE A 5 4.49 11.17 19.29
C ILE A 5 3.97 10.87 20.69
N ARG A 6 4.36 9.74 21.28
CA ARG A 6 3.93 9.31 22.63
C ARG A 6 5.06 9.15 23.62
N TRP A 7 6.29 8.93 23.13
CA TRP A 7 7.49 8.83 23.93
C TRP A 7 8.69 9.27 23.11
N LEU A 8 9.74 9.69 23.80
CA LEU A 8 11.01 10.08 23.25
C LEU A 8 12.12 9.38 24.06
N VAL A 9 13.11 8.83 23.39
CA VAL A 9 14.32 8.30 24.00
C VAL A 9 15.50 9.09 23.48
N THR A 10 16.24 9.74 24.38
CA THR A 10 17.48 10.46 24.04
C THR A 10 18.55 10.10 25.04
N LEU A 11 19.56 9.37 24.57
CA LEU A 11 20.67 8.90 25.39
C LEU A 11 22.01 9.28 24.77
N TYR A 12 22.93 9.73 25.62
CA TYR A 12 24.33 9.89 25.27
C TYR A 12 25.19 9.26 26.37
N ASN A 13 25.99 8.25 26.03
CA ASN A 13 26.81 7.48 26.99
C ASN A 13 26.00 6.97 28.21
N GLY A 14 24.76 6.50 27.97
CA GLY A 14 23.88 5.98 29.03
C GLY A 14 23.17 7.06 29.87
N ILE A 15 23.43 8.35 29.63
CA ILE A 15 22.82 9.48 30.34
C ILE A 15 21.69 10.03 29.49
N VAL A 16 20.53 10.27 30.11
CA VAL A 16 19.40 10.93 29.43
C VAL A 16 19.75 12.40 29.15
N ILE A 17 19.66 12.79 27.89
CA ILE A 17 19.71 14.22 27.54
C ILE A 17 18.31 14.77 27.68
N PRO A 18 18.07 15.73 28.60
CA PRO A 18 16.78 16.30 28.83
C PRO A 18 16.32 17.10 27.58
N PHE A 19 15.20 16.70 27.04
CA PHE A 19 14.65 17.30 25.84
C PHE A 19 13.12 17.12 25.85
N GLU A 20 12.41 18.13 25.40
CA GLU A 20 10.95 18.10 25.28
C GLU A 20 10.52 18.43 23.87
N LEU A 21 9.60 17.64 23.32
CA LEU A 21 8.96 17.88 22.04
C LEU A 21 7.45 17.60 22.13
N ALA A 22 6.64 18.56 21.73
CA ALA A 22 5.19 18.45 21.72
C ALA A 22 4.59 18.03 23.09
N GLY A 23 5.14 18.54 24.21
CA GLY A 23 4.70 18.21 25.56
C GLY A 23 5.15 16.84 26.06
N ILE A 24 6.07 16.16 25.35
CA ILE A 24 6.62 14.86 25.74
C ILE A 24 8.08 15.04 26.11
N THR A 25 8.41 14.72 27.35
CA THR A 25 9.78 14.75 27.86
C THR A 25 10.51 13.47 27.49
N ALA A 26 11.74 13.58 27.06
CA ALA A 26 12.61 12.46 26.76
C ALA A 26 13.02 11.70 28.02
N GLY A 27 13.16 10.38 27.87
CA GLY A 27 13.54 9.48 28.95
C GLY A 27 14.25 8.24 28.43
N THR A 28 14.18 7.16 29.19
CA THR A 28 14.76 5.83 28.86
C THR A 28 13.71 4.83 28.38
N VAL A 29 12.43 5.20 28.31
CA VAL A 29 11.33 4.27 28.07
C VAL A 29 10.93 4.26 26.62
N SER A 30 10.92 3.07 26.00
CA SER A 30 10.31 2.76 24.72
C SER A 30 9.23 1.69 24.88
N TYR A 31 8.66 1.21 23.78
CA TYR A 31 7.64 0.15 23.78
C TYR A 31 7.89 -0.79 22.62
N GLY A 32 7.53 -2.06 22.81
CA GLY A 32 7.51 -3.06 21.77
C GLY A 32 6.32 -2.94 20.82
N HIS A 33 6.16 -3.94 19.97
CA HIS A 33 5.06 -4.03 19.02
C HIS A 33 3.70 -3.97 19.71
N ARG A 34 2.84 -3.05 19.26
CA ARG A 34 1.59 -2.70 19.95
C ARG A 34 0.67 -3.90 20.26
N ARG A 35 0.63 -4.90 19.39
CA ARG A 35 -0.25 -6.09 19.55
C ARG A 35 0.48 -7.31 20.12
N LEU A 36 1.75 -7.49 19.75
CA LEU A 36 2.50 -8.70 20.09
C LEU A 36 3.25 -8.57 21.43
N ALA A 37 3.75 -7.36 21.74
CA ALA A 37 4.52 -7.12 22.96
C ALA A 37 4.41 -5.67 23.42
N SER A 38 3.24 -5.22 23.85
CA SER A 38 2.97 -3.82 24.25
C SER A 38 3.59 -3.40 25.59
N LYS A 39 4.63 -4.09 26.06
CA LYS A 39 5.30 -3.80 27.34
C LYS A 39 6.26 -2.63 27.21
N LYS A 40 6.47 -1.94 28.33
CA LYS A 40 7.54 -0.95 28.49
C LYS A 40 8.90 -1.60 28.33
N ILE A 41 9.81 -0.91 27.67
CA ILE A 41 11.19 -1.30 27.43
C ILE A 41 12.06 -0.20 28.04
N GLU A 42 12.81 -0.50 29.10
CA GLU A 42 13.84 0.41 29.62
C GLU A 42 15.10 0.29 28.76
N VAL A 43 15.62 1.41 28.31
CA VAL A 43 16.74 1.50 27.37
C VAL A 43 17.93 2.15 28.02
N SER A 44 19.10 1.53 27.90
CA SER A 44 20.37 2.03 28.44
C SER A 44 21.41 2.40 27.36
N SER A 45 21.27 1.84 26.15
CA SER A 45 22.15 2.08 25.01
C SER A 45 21.44 1.82 23.69
N PHE A 46 22.09 2.14 22.57
CA PHE A 46 21.55 1.82 21.25
C PHE A 46 21.43 0.29 21.02
N ASP A 47 22.44 -0.46 21.39
CA ASP A 47 22.42 -1.93 21.25
C ASP A 47 21.32 -2.55 22.12
N ASP A 48 21.20 -2.08 23.36
CA ASP A 48 20.13 -2.50 24.28
C ASP A 48 18.73 -2.20 23.71
N LEU A 49 18.55 -1.00 23.12
CA LEU A 49 17.31 -0.64 22.43
C LEU A 49 17.01 -1.60 21.25
N ARG A 50 17.99 -1.82 20.37
CA ARG A 50 17.84 -2.70 19.21
C ARG A 50 17.44 -4.10 19.63
N ASP A 51 18.16 -4.68 20.58
CA ASP A 51 17.98 -6.06 21.02
C ASP A 51 16.62 -6.26 21.74
N LYS A 52 16.23 -5.31 22.59
CA LYS A 52 14.92 -5.32 23.26
C LYS A 52 13.75 -5.10 22.31
N LEU A 53 13.90 -4.22 21.33
CA LEU A 53 12.91 -4.03 20.27
C LEU A 53 12.74 -5.31 19.44
N GLN A 54 13.83 -5.95 19.05
CA GLN A 54 13.82 -7.23 18.32
C GLN A 54 13.06 -8.32 19.11
N GLN A 55 13.36 -8.47 20.40
CA GLN A 55 12.66 -9.40 21.31
C GLN A 55 11.19 -9.04 21.49
N SER A 56 10.82 -7.81 21.21
CA SER A 56 9.47 -7.28 21.34
C SER A 56 8.77 -7.06 19.98
N TYR A 57 9.17 -7.83 18.97
CA TYR A 57 8.57 -7.83 17.63
C TYR A 57 8.64 -6.46 16.94
N VAL A 58 9.73 -5.75 17.09
CA VAL A 58 10.02 -4.52 16.34
C VAL A 58 11.41 -4.62 15.72
N ILE A 59 11.47 -4.81 14.42
CA ILE A 59 12.73 -4.80 13.66
C ILE A 59 13.06 -3.36 13.31
N LEU A 60 14.08 -2.80 13.95
CA LEU A 60 14.43 -1.39 13.80
C LEU A 60 14.98 -1.07 12.41
N SER A 61 15.82 -1.94 11.86
CA SER A 61 16.45 -1.77 10.55
C SER A 61 15.47 -1.99 9.41
N GLY A 62 15.32 -1.01 8.52
CA GLY A 62 14.53 -1.14 7.28
C GLY A 62 15.10 -2.22 6.35
N ASP A 63 16.42 -2.37 6.29
CA ASP A 63 17.06 -3.39 5.46
C ASP A 63 16.80 -4.81 5.98
N GLU A 64 16.75 -5.01 7.29
CA GLU A 64 16.38 -6.29 7.90
C GLU A 64 14.91 -6.62 7.63
N ARG A 65 13.99 -5.65 7.74
CA ARG A 65 12.59 -5.84 7.37
C ARG A 65 12.42 -6.19 5.89
N ARG A 66 13.19 -5.52 5.01
CA ARG A 66 13.21 -5.83 3.58
C ARG A 66 13.65 -7.28 3.33
N LYS A 67 14.79 -7.67 3.88
CA LYS A 67 15.32 -9.04 3.75
C LYS A 67 14.33 -10.09 4.26
N LYS A 68 13.68 -9.80 5.39
CA LYS A 68 12.64 -10.68 5.95
C LYS A 68 11.47 -10.85 4.98
N ILE A 69 10.93 -9.76 4.43
CA ILE A 69 9.84 -9.81 3.44
C ILE A 69 10.27 -10.64 2.23
N GLU A 70 11.41 -10.34 1.63
CA GLU A 70 11.90 -11.00 0.43
C GLU A 70 12.15 -12.50 0.64
N SER A 71 12.81 -12.87 1.74
CA SER A 71 13.11 -14.29 2.05
C SER A 71 11.85 -15.09 2.37
N GLU A 72 10.91 -14.53 3.11
CA GLU A 72 9.66 -15.22 3.44
C GLU A 72 8.73 -15.34 2.23
N ILE A 73 8.68 -14.35 1.34
CA ILE A 73 7.97 -14.46 0.05
C ILE A 73 8.51 -15.65 -0.75
N LEU A 74 9.83 -15.78 -0.87
CA LEU A 74 10.42 -16.92 -1.60
C LEU A 74 10.01 -18.28 -1.00
N THR A 75 9.92 -18.37 0.32
CA THR A 75 9.50 -19.59 1.02
C THR A 75 8.01 -19.90 0.83
N LEU A 76 7.18 -18.85 0.71
CA LEU A 76 5.73 -18.99 0.54
C LEU A 76 5.31 -19.34 -0.89
N MET A 77 6.15 -19.04 -1.88
CA MET A 77 5.78 -19.24 -3.27
C MET A 77 5.75 -20.72 -3.65
N PRO A 78 4.63 -21.20 -4.22
CA PRO A 78 4.60 -22.51 -4.86
C PRO A 78 5.59 -22.57 -6.03
N ASP A 79 6.05 -23.79 -6.34
CA ASP A 79 6.87 -24.03 -7.51
C ASP A 79 6.23 -23.42 -8.76
N GLN A 80 7.06 -22.75 -9.59
CA GLN A 80 6.66 -22.11 -10.85
C GLN A 80 5.90 -20.79 -10.72
N LEU A 81 5.60 -20.31 -9.51
CA LEU A 81 5.02 -19.00 -9.27
C LEU A 81 6.06 -18.04 -8.68
N ARG A 82 5.88 -16.77 -8.96
CA ARG A 82 6.69 -15.71 -8.37
C ARG A 82 5.84 -14.45 -8.11
N VAL A 83 6.28 -13.64 -7.18
CA VAL A 83 5.74 -12.31 -6.97
C VAL A 83 6.23 -11.39 -8.09
N ARG A 84 5.34 -10.62 -8.69
CA ARG A 84 5.70 -9.56 -9.63
C ARG A 84 6.50 -8.49 -8.91
N THR A 85 7.69 -8.20 -9.42
CA THR A 85 8.63 -7.27 -8.78
C THR A 85 8.07 -5.85 -8.75
N ASN A 86 7.92 -5.29 -7.56
CA ASN A 86 7.52 -3.90 -7.35
C ASN A 86 8.35 -3.25 -6.23
N PRO A 87 9.52 -2.64 -6.56
CA PRO A 87 10.40 -2.03 -5.56
C PRO A 87 9.74 -0.88 -4.79
N ARG A 88 8.81 -0.15 -5.43
CA ARG A 88 8.08 0.95 -4.78
C ARG A 88 7.12 0.42 -3.72
N LEU A 89 6.36 -0.63 -4.03
CA LEU A 89 5.47 -1.27 -3.09
C LEU A 89 6.25 -1.88 -1.91
N LEU A 90 7.36 -2.56 -2.20
CA LEU A 90 8.23 -3.12 -1.17
C LEU A 90 8.75 -2.03 -0.22
N ALA A 91 9.21 -0.89 -0.75
CA ALA A 91 9.66 0.24 0.07
C ALA A 91 8.53 0.79 0.97
N ILE A 92 7.30 0.86 0.47
CA ILE A 92 6.13 1.26 1.27
C ILE A 92 5.91 0.26 2.42
N LEU A 93 5.87 -1.04 2.12
CA LEU A 93 5.61 -2.10 3.11
C LEU A 93 6.67 -2.16 4.19
N VAL A 94 7.94 -2.01 3.82
CA VAL A 94 9.08 -1.90 4.77
C VAL A 94 8.87 -0.75 5.76
N ASN A 95 8.29 0.37 5.31
CA ASN A 95 8.13 1.56 6.16
C ASN A 95 6.83 1.59 6.97
N ILE A 96 5.82 0.81 6.60
CA ILE A 96 4.54 0.77 7.33
C ILE A 96 4.41 -0.42 8.28
N THR A 97 5.37 -1.34 8.28
CA THR A 97 5.40 -2.52 9.16
C THR A 97 6.57 -2.44 10.13
N GLU A 98 6.40 -2.95 11.34
CA GLU A 98 7.43 -3.10 12.35
C GLU A 98 7.97 -4.54 12.41
N TYR A 99 7.08 -5.50 12.19
CA TYR A 99 7.39 -6.94 12.12
C TYR A 99 6.63 -7.56 10.93
N PRO A 100 7.15 -7.39 9.70
CA PRO A 100 6.47 -7.82 8.50
C PRO A 100 6.41 -9.35 8.39
N THR A 101 5.22 -9.86 8.03
CA THR A 101 4.99 -11.27 7.74
C THR A 101 4.17 -11.37 6.46
N PRO A 102 4.75 -11.87 5.36
CA PRO A 102 4.05 -12.14 4.13
C PRO A 102 3.00 -13.24 4.29
N ILE A 103 1.86 -13.06 3.63
CA ILE A 103 0.73 -13.99 3.64
C ILE A 103 0.26 -14.19 2.19
N LEU A 104 0.28 -15.44 1.74
CA LEU A 104 -0.23 -15.80 0.43
C LEU A 104 -1.74 -15.99 0.50
N GLY A 105 -2.47 -15.19 -0.27
CA GLY A 105 -3.91 -15.29 -0.45
C GLY A 105 -4.29 -15.64 -1.89
N SER A 106 -5.58 -15.85 -2.11
CA SER A 106 -6.16 -16.17 -3.41
C SER A 106 -7.45 -15.40 -3.66
N PHE A 107 -7.84 -15.34 -4.92
CA PHE A 107 -9.12 -14.79 -5.34
C PHE A 107 -9.74 -15.66 -6.44
N GLU A 108 -10.99 -15.42 -6.78
CA GLU A 108 -11.70 -16.23 -7.77
C GLU A 108 -11.12 -15.99 -9.17
N LYS A 109 -10.82 -17.09 -9.87
CA LYS A 109 -10.24 -17.05 -11.22
C LYS A 109 -11.09 -16.28 -12.23
N SER A 110 -12.40 -16.17 -12.00
CA SER A 110 -13.32 -15.39 -12.84
C SER A 110 -12.92 -13.93 -13.01
N TYR A 111 -12.27 -13.32 -12.01
CA TYR A 111 -11.79 -11.93 -12.10
C TYR A 111 -10.66 -11.73 -13.12
N LEU A 112 -9.94 -12.79 -13.50
CA LEU A 112 -8.91 -12.71 -14.55
C LEU A 112 -9.45 -12.36 -15.93
N THR A 113 -10.77 -12.26 -16.10
CA THR A 113 -11.42 -11.70 -17.31
C THR A 113 -11.33 -10.18 -17.37
N LEU A 114 -11.08 -9.52 -16.24
CA LEU A 114 -10.78 -8.08 -16.19
C LEU A 114 -9.41 -7.80 -16.79
N PRO A 115 -9.19 -6.61 -17.33
CA PRO A 115 -7.84 -6.17 -17.71
C PRO A 115 -6.87 -6.29 -16.54
N GLU A 116 -5.67 -6.75 -16.82
CA GLU A 116 -4.64 -6.97 -15.82
C GLU A 116 -4.30 -5.68 -15.06
N GLU A 117 -4.27 -4.54 -15.74
CA GLU A 117 -4.00 -3.22 -15.16
C GLU A 117 -5.04 -2.80 -14.11
N VAL A 118 -6.29 -3.23 -14.30
CA VAL A 118 -7.36 -3.01 -13.31
C VAL A 118 -7.10 -3.82 -12.06
N LEU A 119 -6.77 -5.10 -12.21
CA LEU A 119 -6.47 -6.01 -11.09
C LEU A 119 -5.23 -5.53 -10.32
N GLU A 120 -4.16 -5.18 -11.02
CA GLU A 120 -2.95 -4.64 -10.41
C GLU A 120 -3.20 -3.34 -9.65
N THR A 121 -3.95 -2.42 -10.24
CA THR A 121 -4.30 -1.16 -9.57
C THR A 121 -5.02 -1.42 -8.25
N VAL A 122 -5.98 -2.33 -8.23
CA VAL A 122 -6.70 -2.70 -7.00
C VAL A 122 -5.76 -3.35 -5.99
N MET A 123 -4.96 -4.31 -6.40
CA MET A 123 -4.03 -5.00 -5.49
C MET A 123 -2.95 -4.07 -4.95
N GLU A 124 -2.21 -3.38 -5.82
CA GLU A 124 -1.03 -2.61 -5.42
C GLU A 124 -1.38 -1.25 -4.84
N HIS A 125 -2.24 -0.48 -5.52
CA HIS A 125 -2.52 0.89 -5.11
C HIS A 125 -3.52 0.97 -3.96
N HIS A 126 -4.56 0.14 -3.98
CA HIS A 126 -5.60 0.20 -2.95
C HIS A 126 -5.28 -0.67 -1.74
N GLN A 127 -4.78 -1.90 -1.94
CA GLN A 127 -4.60 -2.87 -0.86
C GLN A 127 -3.15 -3.05 -0.42
N LYS A 128 -2.16 -2.59 -1.20
CA LYS A 128 -0.74 -2.82 -0.93
C LYS A 128 -0.36 -4.30 -0.96
N TYR A 129 -0.95 -5.05 -1.90
CA TYR A 129 -0.63 -6.45 -2.14
C TYR A 129 0.24 -6.58 -3.38
N PHE A 130 1.15 -7.55 -3.35
CA PHE A 130 1.89 -7.96 -4.53
C PHE A 130 1.04 -8.88 -5.39
N ALA A 131 1.04 -8.66 -6.69
CA ALA A 131 0.51 -9.59 -7.66
C ALA A 131 1.43 -10.82 -7.80
N VAL A 132 0.83 -11.97 -8.10
CA VAL A 132 1.56 -13.23 -8.34
C VAL A 132 1.40 -13.63 -9.81
N GLU A 133 2.51 -14.00 -10.44
CA GLU A 133 2.55 -14.43 -11.83
C GLU A 133 3.22 -15.81 -11.95
N ASP A 134 2.99 -16.47 -13.07
CA ASP A 134 3.72 -17.68 -13.45
C ASP A 134 5.04 -17.35 -14.15
N LYS A 135 5.73 -18.40 -14.66
CA LYS A 135 7.02 -18.27 -15.37
C LYS A 135 6.92 -17.50 -16.68
N ASP A 136 5.75 -17.52 -17.29
CA ASP A 136 5.47 -16.83 -18.55
C ASP A 136 5.05 -15.38 -18.35
N GLY A 137 4.95 -14.94 -17.09
CA GLY A 137 4.55 -13.60 -16.69
C GLY A 137 3.03 -13.38 -16.66
N CYS A 138 2.23 -14.46 -16.78
CA CYS A 138 0.78 -14.37 -16.71
C CYS A 138 0.31 -14.24 -15.27
N LEU A 139 -0.57 -13.26 -15.01
CA LEU A 139 -1.16 -13.04 -13.70
C LEU A 139 -1.92 -14.27 -13.21
N GLN A 140 -1.63 -14.69 -12.00
CA GLN A 140 -2.29 -15.81 -11.34
C GLN A 140 -3.33 -15.33 -10.32
N PRO A 141 -4.38 -16.11 -10.00
CA PRO A 141 -5.42 -15.71 -9.05
C PRO A 141 -4.93 -15.81 -7.60
N LYS A 142 -3.79 -15.19 -7.35
CA LYS A 142 -3.09 -15.15 -6.07
C LYS A 142 -2.50 -13.78 -5.80
N PHE A 143 -2.28 -13.47 -4.54
CA PHE A 143 -1.62 -12.23 -4.11
C PHE A 143 -0.80 -12.48 -2.85
N VAL A 144 0.16 -11.61 -2.57
CA VAL A 144 0.86 -11.60 -1.29
C VAL A 144 0.56 -10.29 -0.57
N ALA A 145 -0.04 -10.40 0.60
CA ALA A 145 -0.18 -9.31 1.56
C ALA A 145 0.97 -9.38 2.58
N VAL A 146 1.39 -8.24 3.12
CA VAL A 146 2.37 -8.20 4.21
C VAL A 146 1.67 -7.67 5.46
N ALA A 147 1.45 -8.55 6.42
CA ALA A 147 0.86 -8.21 7.70
C ALA A 147 1.92 -7.69 8.69
N ASN A 148 1.51 -6.93 9.68
CA ASN A 148 2.36 -6.50 10.79
C ASN A 148 2.07 -7.38 12.01
N LEU A 149 2.45 -8.65 11.94
CA LEU A 149 2.20 -9.72 12.90
C LEU A 149 3.37 -10.71 12.89
N ASP A 150 3.40 -11.64 13.85
CA ASP A 150 4.37 -12.74 13.86
C ASP A 150 3.93 -13.95 13.01
N ASN A 151 2.63 -14.20 12.97
CA ASN A 151 2.03 -15.28 12.16
C ASN A 151 0.54 -15.01 11.89
N ASP A 152 -0.07 -15.77 10.98
CA ASP A 152 -1.51 -15.79 10.72
C ASP A 152 -2.12 -17.08 11.28
N SER A 153 -2.21 -17.18 12.59
CA SER A 153 -2.80 -18.33 13.26
C SER A 153 -4.28 -18.52 12.88
N GLY A 154 -4.59 -19.65 12.27
CA GLY A 154 -5.95 -19.98 11.80
C GLY A 154 -6.38 -19.26 10.54
N ASP A 155 -5.46 -18.72 9.76
CA ASP A 155 -5.74 -18.04 8.48
C ASP A 155 -6.71 -16.85 8.56
N ILE A 156 -6.88 -16.25 9.72
CA ILE A 156 -7.86 -15.18 9.94
C ILE A 156 -7.52 -13.93 9.11
N VAL A 157 -6.24 -13.56 9.07
CA VAL A 157 -5.79 -12.39 8.31
C VAL A 157 -5.88 -12.68 6.81
N ARG A 158 -5.47 -13.87 6.37
CA ARG A 158 -5.60 -14.32 4.98
C ARG A 158 -7.05 -14.22 4.50
N GLN A 159 -7.99 -14.85 5.22
CA GLN A 159 -9.42 -14.81 4.89
C GLN A 159 -10.00 -13.39 4.90
N GLY A 160 -9.55 -12.55 5.84
CA GLY A 160 -9.91 -11.14 5.89
C GLY A 160 -9.48 -10.38 4.64
N ASN A 161 -8.22 -10.55 4.21
CA ASN A 161 -7.67 -9.93 3.01
C ASN A 161 -8.35 -10.43 1.73
N GLU A 162 -8.61 -11.73 1.61
CA GLU A 162 -9.36 -12.32 0.48
C GLU A 162 -10.78 -11.74 0.36
N ARG A 163 -11.46 -11.57 1.50
CA ARG A 163 -12.80 -10.94 1.54
C ARG A 163 -12.77 -9.48 1.08
N VAL A 164 -11.80 -8.71 1.55
CA VAL A 164 -11.64 -7.30 1.13
C VAL A 164 -11.32 -7.21 -0.35
N LEU A 165 -10.40 -8.04 -0.85
CA LEU A 165 -10.02 -8.04 -2.26
C LEU A 165 -11.20 -8.43 -3.16
N ARG A 166 -11.98 -9.43 -2.77
CA ARG A 166 -13.22 -9.82 -3.48
C ARG A 166 -14.19 -8.64 -3.60
N ALA A 167 -14.44 -7.92 -2.52
CA ALA A 167 -15.31 -6.74 -2.56
C ALA A 167 -14.80 -5.68 -3.53
N ARG A 168 -13.49 -5.43 -3.54
CA ARG A 168 -12.85 -4.47 -4.47
C ARG A 168 -12.89 -4.93 -5.92
N PHE A 169 -12.73 -6.21 -6.17
CA PHE A 169 -12.83 -6.74 -7.54
C PHE A 169 -14.28 -6.73 -8.04
N ASN A 170 -15.28 -6.97 -7.18
CA ASN A 170 -16.69 -6.80 -7.53
C ASN A 170 -16.99 -5.35 -7.93
N ASP A 171 -16.49 -4.36 -7.17
CA ASP A 171 -16.62 -2.95 -7.52
C ASP A 171 -15.96 -2.66 -8.88
N ALA A 172 -14.73 -3.16 -9.08
CA ALA A 172 -14.00 -2.98 -10.34
C ALA A 172 -14.74 -3.61 -11.54
N GLN A 173 -15.25 -4.83 -11.38
CA GLN A 173 -16.05 -5.50 -12.41
C GLN A 173 -17.32 -4.71 -12.75
N PHE A 174 -18.03 -4.23 -11.73
CA PHE A 174 -19.22 -3.41 -11.95
C PHE A 174 -18.93 -2.15 -12.76
N PHE A 175 -17.88 -1.42 -12.42
CA PHE A 175 -17.49 -0.22 -13.15
C PHE A 175 -16.97 -0.55 -14.56
N TRP A 176 -16.17 -1.58 -14.72
CA TRP A 176 -15.71 -2.05 -16.01
C TRP A 176 -16.87 -2.38 -16.96
N ASP A 177 -17.82 -3.17 -16.50
CA ASP A 177 -19.01 -3.53 -17.28
C ASP A 177 -19.92 -2.32 -17.58
N ALA A 178 -20.04 -1.39 -16.64
CA ALA A 178 -20.81 -0.16 -16.82
C ALA A 178 -20.15 0.78 -17.85
N ASP A 179 -18.82 0.85 -17.83
CA ASP A 179 -18.07 1.74 -18.73
C ASP A 179 -18.10 1.26 -20.19
N GLN A 180 -18.21 -0.04 -20.43
CA GLN A 180 -18.32 -0.57 -21.77
C GLN A 180 -19.69 -0.38 -22.42
N LYS A 181 -20.75 -0.13 -21.63
CA LYS A 181 -22.13 0.02 -22.16
C LYS A 181 -22.33 1.27 -23.01
N ARG A 182 -21.48 2.28 -22.87
CA ARG A 182 -21.62 3.56 -23.53
C ARG A 182 -20.26 4.13 -23.94
N PRO A 183 -20.09 4.52 -25.22
CA PRO A 183 -18.86 5.16 -25.68
C PRO A 183 -18.49 6.38 -24.84
N LEU A 184 -17.18 6.59 -24.60
CA LEU A 184 -16.66 7.70 -23.77
C LEU A 184 -17.12 9.07 -24.32
N VAL A 185 -17.15 9.26 -25.64
CA VAL A 185 -17.60 10.51 -26.27
C VAL A 185 -19.03 10.89 -25.90
N ASN A 186 -19.90 9.87 -25.71
CA ASN A 186 -21.30 10.11 -25.35
C ASN A 186 -21.46 10.47 -23.86
N ARG A 187 -20.42 10.24 -23.04
CA ARG A 187 -20.41 10.62 -21.61
C ARG A 187 -20.01 12.07 -21.41
N ALA A 188 -19.47 12.74 -22.43
CA ALA A 188 -19.11 14.15 -22.33
C ALA A 188 -20.33 15.02 -21.97
N GLU A 189 -21.53 14.68 -22.48
CA GLU A 189 -22.77 15.39 -22.15
C GLU A 189 -23.14 15.35 -20.66
N ASP A 190 -22.79 14.27 -19.95
CA ASP A 190 -23.07 14.11 -18.51
C ASP A 190 -22.29 15.16 -17.68
N LEU A 191 -21.17 15.64 -18.22
CA LEU A 191 -20.35 16.67 -17.59
C LEU A 191 -21.03 18.05 -17.52
N ARG A 192 -22.13 18.27 -18.21
CA ARG A 192 -22.90 19.53 -18.14
C ARG A 192 -23.48 19.77 -16.75
N THR A 193 -23.81 18.72 -16.04
CA THR A 193 -24.37 18.78 -14.69
C THR A 193 -23.32 18.84 -13.58
N VAL A 194 -22.03 18.64 -13.93
CA VAL A 194 -20.94 18.64 -12.96
C VAL A 194 -20.24 20.00 -12.97
N THR A 195 -20.40 20.77 -11.91
CA THR A 195 -19.79 22.09 -11.78
C THR A 195 -18.26 21.97 -11.69
N PHE A 196 -17.54 22.65 -12.60
CA PHE A 196 -16.09 22.80 -12.50
C PHE A 196 -15.73 23.91 -11.51
N GLN A 197 -16.30 25.09 -11.73
CA GLN A 197 -16.12 26.25 -10.86
C GLN A 197 -17.26 27.24 -11.15
N ALA A 198 -17.81 27.88 -10.10
CA ALA A 198 -19.01 28.70 -10.19
C ALA A 198 -18.96 29.78 -11.31
N GLN A 199 -17.81 30.42 -11.52
CA GLN A 199 -17.63 31.46 -12.55
C GLN A 199 -17.15 30.92 -13.90
N LEU A 200 -16.67 29.68 -13.97
CA LEU A 200 -16.10 29.06 -15.16
C LEU A 200 -16.99 27.98 -15.76
N GLY A 201 -18.14 27.72 -15.15
CA GLY A 201 -19.14 26.78 -15.63
C GLY A 201 -18.89 25.34 -15.27
N SER A 202 -19.40 24.44 -16.09
CA SER A 202 -19.34 22.98 -15.90
C SER A 202 -18.01 22.38 -16.40
N TYR A 203 -17.79 21.10 -16.10
CA TYR A 203 -16.72 20.33 -16.71
C TYR A 203 -16.90 20.16 -18.20
N PHE A 204 -18.12 20.18 -18.72
CA PHE A 204 -18.38 20.21 -20.15
C PHE A 204 -17.82 21.49 -20.79
N ASP A 205 -18.11 22.66 -20.21
CA ASP A 205 -17.59 23.96 -20.72
C ASP A 205 -16.06 23.98 -20.68
N LYS A 206 -15.46 23.36 -19.61
CA LYS A 206 -14.01 23.19 -19.56
C LYS A 206 -13.49 22.31 -20.70
N THR A 207 -14.17 21.21 -20.99
CA THR A 207 -13.78 20.29 -22.07
C THR A 207 -13.81 20.98 -23.42
N GLU A 208 -14.83 21.79 -23.70
CA GLU A 208 -14.90 22.59 -24.94
C GLU A 208 -13.76 23.60 -25.03
N ARG A 209 -13.43 24.29 -23.95
CA ARG A 209 -12.27 25.21 -23.94
C ARG A 209 -10.96 24.46 -24.19
N ASN A 210 -10.77 23.32 -23.56
CA ASN A 210 -9.58 22.49 -23.75
C ASN A 210 -9.44 22.00 -25.19
N GLN A 211 -10.55 21.60 -25.81
CA GLN A 211 -10.58 21.19 -27.23
C GLN A 211 -10.16 22.33 -28.17
N LYS A 212 -10.68 23.53 -27.95
CA LYS A 212 -10.29 24.71 -28.75
C LYS A 212 -8.81 25.06 -28.62
N ILE A 213 -8.29 24.97 -27.37
CA ILE A 213 -6.87 25.22 -27.12
C ILE A 213 -6.00 24.13 -27.76
N ALA A 214 -6.38 22.87 -27.66
CA ALA A 214 -5.63 21.74 -28.23
C ALA A 214 -5.55 21.87 -29.77
N VAL A 215 -6.68 22.21 -30.44
CA VAL A 215 -6.69 22.43 -31.88
C VAL A 215 -5.80 23.61 -32.27
N GLY A 216 -5.87 24.73 -31.54
CA GLY A 216 -5.03 25.90 -31.81
C GLY A 216 -3.53 25.58 -31.61
N LEU A 217 -3.18 24.82 -30.62
CA LEU A 217 -1.78 24.37 -30.39
C LEU A 217 -1.30 23.42 -31.50
N ALA A 218 -2.13 22.45 -31.90
CA ALA A 218 -1.79 21.54 -32.99
C ALA A 218 -1.51 22.29 -34.28
N GLN A 219 -2.38 23.27 -34.64
CA GLN A 219 -2.18 24.13 -35.82
C GLN A 219 -0.89 24.96 -35.73
N ALA A 220 -0.62 25.58 -34.56
CA ALA A 220 0.59 26.39 -34.36
C ALA A 220 1.88 25.56 -34.42
N LEU A 221 1.82 24.29 -34.02
CA LEU A 221 2.95 23.36 -34.05
C LEU A 221 3.00 22.49 -35.31
N SER A 222 2.12 22.73 -36.28
CA SER A 222 2.00 21.94 -37.52
C SER A 222 1.87 20.43 -37.26
N LEU A 223 1.18 20.06 -36.20
CA LEU A 223 0.88 18.66 -35.86
C LEU A 223 -0.35 18.20 -36.70
N PRO A 224 -0.40 16.90 -37.06
CA PRO A 224 -1.53 16.33 -37.78
C PRO A 224 -2.82 16.31 -36.96
#